data_53cecef270c7e23e880e4fb4498e3829
#
_entry.id   53cecef270c7e23e880e4fb4498e3829
#
_cell.length_a   1.000
_cell.length_b   1.000
_cell.length_c   1.000
_cell.angle_alpha   90.00
_cell.angle_beta   90.00
_cell.angle_gamma   90.00
#
_symmetry.space_group_name_H-M   'P 1'
#
loop_
_entity.id
_entity.type
_entity.pdbx_description
1 polymer ?
#
loop_
_entity_poly.entity_id
_entity_poly.type
_entity_poly.pdbx_seq_one_letter_code
_entity_poly.pdbx_strand_id
1 'polypeptide(L)'
;SGFRKMAFPSGKVEGCMVQVTCGTTTLNGLWLDDVVYCPRHVICTSEDMLNPNYEDLLIRKSNHNFLVQAGNVQLRVIGHSMQNCVLKLKVDTANPKTPKYKFVRIQPGQTFSVLACYNGSPSGVYQCAMRPNFTIKGSFLNGSCGSVGFNIDYDCVSFCYMHHYELPTGVHAGTDLEGNFYGPFVDRQTAQAAGTDTTITVNVLAWLYAAVINGDRWFLNRFTTTLNDFNLVAMKYNYEPLTQDHVDILGPLSAQTGIAVLDMCASLKELLQNGMNGRTILGSALLEDEFTPFDVVRQCSGVTFQ
;
A
#
# COMPACT_ATOMS: atom_id res chain seq x y z
N SER A 1 -11.38 -13.66 19.02
CA SER A 1 -9.99 -13.73 19.47
C SER A 1 -9.06 -14.02 18.29
N GLY A 2 -7.78 -13.69 18.46
CA GLY A 2 -6.78 -13.77 17.40
C GLY A 2 -6.65 -12.45 16.64
N PHE A 3 -5.44 -12.23 16.08
CA PHE A 3 -5.15 -11.01 15.32
C PHE A 3 -4.21 -11.33 14.18
N ARG A 4 -4.62 -11.01 12.96
CA ARG A 4 -3.89 -11.38 11.74
C ARG A 4 -3.81 -10.19 10.78
N LYS A 5 -2.75 -10.18 9.96
CA LYS A 5 -2.65 -9.27 8.84
C LYS A 5 -3.68 -9.68 7.80
N MET A 6 -4.74 -8.89 7.70
CA MET A 6 -5.93 -9.25 6.94
C MET A 6 -6.16 -8.28 5.80
N ALA A 7 -6.19 -8.82 4.58
CA ALA A 7 -6.50 -8.03 3.38
C ALA A 7 -8.02 -7.87 3.21
N PHE A 8 -8.41 -6.83 2.49
CA PHE A 8 -9.81 -6.66 2.05
C PHE A 8 -10.18 -7.74 1.05
N PRO A 9 -11.48 -8.10 0.96
CA PRO A 9 -11.94 -8.98 -0.11
C PRO A 9 -11.61 -8.38 -1.47
N SER A 10 -10.99 -9.16 -2.35
CA SER A 10 -10.43 -8.66 -3.61
C SER A 10 -11.37 -8.77 -4.82
N GLY A 11 -12.55 -9.36 -4.67
CA GLY A 11 -13.44 -9.68 -5.81
C GLY A 11 -13.81 -8.49 -6.68
N LYS A 12 -14.10 -7.32 -6.06
CA LYS A 12 -14.43 -6.09 -6.81
C LYS A 12 -13.28 -5.58 -7.66
N VAL A 13 -12.03 -5.85 -7.26
CA VAL A 13 -10.82 -5.44 -7.98
C VAL A 13 -10.44 -6.48 -9.03
N GLU A 14 -10.61 -7.77 -8.73
CA GLU A 14 -10.33 -8.85 -9.68
C GLU A 14 -11.08 -8.67 -10.98
N GLY A 15 -12.33 -8.21 -10.93
CA GLY A 15 -13.16 -7.93 -12.10
C GLY A 15 -12.70 -6.76 -12.97
N CYS A 16 -11.67 -6.05 -12.54
CA CYS A 16 -11.12 -4.89 -13.24
C CYS A 16 -9.73 -5.14 -13.84
N MET A 17 -9.11 -6.29 -13.56
CA MET A 17 -7.76 -6.56 -14.03
C MET A 17 -7.74 -7.04 -15.45
N VAL A 18 -6.86 -6.44 -16.26
CA VAL A 18 -6.66 -6.78 -17.67
C VAL A 18 -5.16 -6.85 -17.96
N GLN A 19 -4.82 -7.43 -19.11
CA GLN A 19 -3.47 -7.50 -19.63
C GLN A 19 -3.29 -6.41 -20.68
N VAL A 20 -2.19 -5.69 -20.61
CA VAL A 20 -1.82 -4.66 -21.61
C VAL A 20 -0.48 -5.03 -22.22
N THR A 21 -0.43 -5.08 -23.55
CA THR A 21 0.79 -5.34 -24.32
C THR A 21 1.04 -4.21 -25.29
N CYS A 22 2.27 -3.73 -25.32
CA CYS A 22 2.76 -2.80 -26.30
C CYS A 22 4.11 -3.32 -26.81
N GLY A 23 4.20 -3.68 -28.08
CA GLY A 23 5.40 -4.32 -28.62
C GLY A 23 5.69 -5.65 -27.91
N THR A 24 6.84 -5.75 -27.27
CA THR A 24 7.26 -6.95 -26.51
C THR A 24 7.01 -6.86 -25.02
N THR A 25 6.49 -5.74 -24.53
CA THR A 25 6.25 -5.49 -23.11
C THR A 25 4.80 -5.81 -22.76
N THR A 26 4.62 -6.66 -21.78
CA THR A 26 3.30 -7.03 -21.23
C THR A 26 3.27 -6.75 -19.74
N LEU A 27 2.21 -6.10 -19.29
CA LEU A 27 1.98 -5.85 -17.87
C LEU A 27 0.47 -5.80 -17.59
N ASN A 28 0.11 -5.48 -16.35
CA ASN A 28 -1.28 -5.44 -15.91
C ASN A 28 -1.86 -4.04 -16.06
N GLY A 29 -3.15 -3.97 -16.33
CA GLY A 29 -3.93 -2.74 -16.37
C GLY A 29 -5.17 -2.85 -15.51
N LEU A 30 -5.72 -1.70 -15.13
CA LEU A 30 -6.94 -1.57 -14.35
C LEU A 30 -8.03 -0.98 -15.26
N TRP A 31 -9.08 -1.74 -15.51
CA TRP A 31 -10.17 -1.39 -16.40
C TRP A 31 -11.38 -0.90 -15.58
N LEU A 32 -11.62 0.40 -15.63
CA LEU A 32 -12.73 1.07 -14.94
C LEU A 32 -13.52 1.88 -15.96
N ASP A 33 -14.82 1.64 -16.06
CA ASP A 33 -15.64 2.21 -17.11
C ASP A 33 -14.99 1.92 -18.48
N ASP A 34 -14.80 2.89 -19.34
CA ASP A 34 -14.20 2.72 -20.66
C ASP A 34 -12.71 3.12 -20.72
N VAL A 35 -12.01 3.10 -19.57
CA VAL A 35 -10.59 3.46 -19.50
C VAL A 35 -9.79 2.34 -18.84
N VAL A 36 -8.64 2.02 -19.43
CA VAL A 36 -7.64 1.12 -18.85
C VAL A 36 -6.43 1.94 -18.41
N TYR A 37 -6.07 1.81 -17.14
CA TYR A 37 -4.93 2.49 -16.52
C TYR A 37 -3.77 1.52 -16.38
N CYS A 38 -2.59 1.90 -16.81
CA CYS A 38 -1.39 1.07 -16.64
C CYS A 38 -0.14 1.95 -16.50
N PRO A 39 0.99 1.40 -16.04
CA PRO A 39 2.25 2.14 -16.02
C PRO A 39 2.66 2.56 -17.44
N ARG A 40 3.06 3.83 -17.59
CA ARG A 40 3.44 4.34 -18.91
C ARG A 40 4.68 3.67 -19.50
N HIS A 41 5.51 3.03 -18.66
CA HIS A 41 6.71 2.36 -19.17
C HIS A 41 6.40 1.13 -20.04
N VAL A 42 5.13 0.72 -20.17
CA VAL A 42 4.72 -0.30 -21.16
C VAL A 42 5.14 0.07 -22.59
N ILE A 43 5.26 1.37 -22.89
CA ILE A 43 5.64 1.86 -24.22
C ILE A 43 7.17 1.85 -24.44
N CYS A 44 7.96 1.52 -23.43
CA CYS A 44 9.41 1.53 -23.50
C CYS A 44 9.98 0.17 -23.90
N THR A 45 11.01 0.18 -24.72
CA THR A 45 11.93 -0.95 -24.84
C THR A 45 12.94 -0.91 -23.69
N SER A 46 13.75 -1.96 -23.51
CA SER A 46 14.82 -1.97 -22.51
C SER A 46 15.81 -0.83 -22.71
N GLU A 47 16.12 -0.50 -23.96
CA GLU A 47 16.99 0.62 -24.31
C GLU A 47 16.37 1.97 -23.97
N ASP A 48 15.07 2.13 -24.25
CA ASP A 48 14.33 3.36 -23.93
C ASP A 48 14.38 3.68 -22.44
N MET A 49 14.40 2.67 -21.55
CA MET A 49 14.37 2.85 -20.10
C MET A 49 15.60 3.58 -19.54
N LEU A 50 16.71 3.64 -20.27
CA LEU A 50 17.91 4.34 -19.82
C LEU A 50 17.68 5.86 -19.71
N ASN A 51 17.00 6.45 -20.68
CA ASN A 51 16.65 7.87 -20.67
C ASN A 51 15.40 8.11 -21.53
N PRO A 52 14.22 7.69 -21.06
CA PRO A 52 13.00 7.77 -21.87
C PRO A 52 12.48 9.20 -21.98
N ASN A 53 12.12 9.59 -23.20
CA ASN A 53 11.25 10.74 -23.43
C ASN A 53 9.84 10.20 -23.72
N TYR A 54 9.03 10.12 -22.70
CA TYR A 54 7.71 9.48 -22.79
C TYR A 54 6.76 10.21 -23.75
N GLU A 55 6.80 11.53 -23.80
CA GLU A 55 5.98 12.28 -24.76
C GLU A 55 6.33 11.94 -26.19
N ASP A 56 7.63 11.86 -26.49
CA ASP A 56 8.14 11.52 -27.80
C ASP A 56 7.85 10.05 -28.17
N LEU A 57 8.00 9.15 -27.21
CA LEU A 57 7.66 7.74 -27.41
C LEU A 57 6.15 7.55 -27.66
N LEU A 58 5.32 8.26 -26.92
CA LEU A 58 3.86 8.11 -27.02
C LEU A 58 3.33 8.70 -28.33
N ILE A 59 3.84 9.83 -28.80
CA ILE A 59 3.38 10.47 -30.05
C ILE A 59 3.60 9.57 -31.26
N ARG A 60 4.55 8.65 -31.17
CA ARG A 60 4.85 7.67 -32.23
C ARG A 60 3.96 6.44 -32.18
N LYS A 61 3.09 6.31 -31.16
CA LYS A 61 2.19 5.17 -31.00
C LYS A 61 0.83 5.50 -31.60
N SER A 62 0.22 4.45 -32.16
CA SER A 62 -1.17 4.46 -32.59
C SER A 62 -2.02 3.61 -31.64
N ASN A 63 -3.33 3.81 -31.64
CA ASN A 63 -4.24 3.01 -30.82
C ASN A 63 -4.04 1.51 -31.05
N HIS A 64 -3.80 1.09 -32.29
CA HIS A 64 -3.64 -0.33 -32.62
C HIS A 64 -2.29 -0.93 -32.18
N ASN A 65 -1.35 -0.12 -31.67
CA ASN A 65 -0.12 -0.63 -31.08
C ASN A 65 -0.35 -1.20 -29.67
N PHE A 66 -1.50 -0.96 -29.07
CA PHE A 66 -1.85 -1.45 -27.75
C PHE A 66 -2.81 -2.63 -27.87
N LEU A 67 -2.42 -3.76 -27.29
CA LEU A 67 -3.26 -4.93 -27.14
C LEU A 67 -3.77 -5.01 -25.71
N VAL A 68 -5.06 -4.93 -25.52
CA VAL A 68 -5.70 -5.04 -24.19
C VAL A 68 -6.59 -6.28 -24.19
N GLN A 69 -6.34 -7.18 -23.24
CA GLN A 69 -7.07 -8.42 -23.08
C GLN A 69 -7.74 -8.51 -21.72
N ALA A 70 -9.06 -8.67 -21.72
CA ALA A 70 -9.85 -8.94 -20.53
C ALA A 70 -10.27 -10.42 -20.58
N GLY A 71 -9.53 -11.28 -19.88
CA GLY A 71 -9.67 -12.73 -20.02
C GLY A 71 -9.38 -13.16 -21.46
N ASN A 72 -10.35 -13.76 -22.12
CA ASN A 72 -10.23 -14.20 -23.50
C ASN A 72 -10.72 -13.16 -24.53
N VAL A 73 -11.19 -12.00 -24.06
CA VAL A 73 -11.76 -10.96 -24.91
C VAL A 73 -10.75 -9.85 -25.13
N GLN A 74 -10.54 -9.49 -26.39
CA GLN A 74 -9.71 -8.36 -26.75
C GLN A 74 -10.55 -7.08 -26.74
N LEU A 75 -10.08 -6.06 -26.02
CA LEU A 75 -10.70 -4.74 -25.99
C LEU A 75 -10.05 -3.86 -27.05
N ARG A 76 -10.88 -3.16 -27.84
CA ARG A 76 -10.38 -2.24 -28.86
C ARG A 76 -10.03 -0.90 -28.25
N VAL A 77 -8.79 -0.47 -28.43
CA VAL A 77 -8.31 0.84 -27.97
C VAL A 77 -8.73 1.90 -28.99
N ILE A 78 -9.44 2.92 -28.53
CA ILE A 78 -9.95 4.02 -29.36
C ILE A 78 -9.36 5.38 -29.01
N GLY A 79 -8.50 5.45 -28.01
CA GLY A 79 -7.78 6.64 -27.60
C GLY A 79 -6.68 6.31 -26.59
N HIS A 80 -5.69 7.17 -26.49
CA HIS A 80 -4.64 7.03 -25.51
C HIS A 80 -4.13 8.41 -25.07
N SER A 81 -3.82 8.52 -23.80
CA SER A 81 -3.26 9.72 -23.21
C SER A 81 -2.41 9.36 -22.01
N MET A 82 -1.56 10.28 -21.60
CA MET A 82 -0.67 10.09 -20.46
C MET A 82 -1.02 11.11 -19.38
N GLN A 83 -1.11 10.64 -18.16
CA GLN A 83 -1.22 11.48 -16.98
C GLN A 83 -0.10 11.13 -16.02
N ASN A 84 0.88 12.03 -15.87
CA ASN A 84 2.10 11.77 -15.09
C ASN A 84 2.74 10.45 -15.54
N CYS A 85 2.93 9.47 -14.64
CA CYS A 85 3.54 8.18 -14.96
C CYS A 85 2.54 7.07 -15.30
N VAL A 86 1.27 7.41 -15.49
CA VAL A 86 0.22 6.47 -15.87
C VAL A 86 -0.25 6.74 -17.30
N LEU A 87 -0.42 5.67 -18.05
CA LEU A 87 -1.02 5.67 -19.37
C LEU A 87 -2.51 5.36 -19.24
N LYS A 88 -3.36 6.12 -19.90
CA LYS A 88 -4.81 5.91 -19.96
C LYS A 88 -5.19 5.49 -21.38
N LEU A 89 -5.68 4.28 -21.51
CA LEU A 89 -6.15 3.75 -22.80
C LEU A 89 -7.68 3.76 -22.78
N LYS A 90 -8.27 4.56 -23.65
CA LYS A 90 -9.71 4.55 -23.85
C LYS A 90 -10.07 3.34 -24.71
N VAL A 91 -11.02 2.55 -24.24
CA VAL A 91 -11.49 1.36 -24.95
C VAL A 91 -12.95 1.55 -25.37
N ASP A 92 -13.40 0.74 -26.33
CA ASP A 92 -14.77 0.87 -26.89
C ASP A 92 -15.84 0.21 -26.01
N THR A 93 -15.44 -0.47 -24.94
CA THR A 93 -16.36 -1.21 -24.06
C THR A 93 -16.17 -0.73 -22.61
N ALA A 94 -17.26 -0.33 -21.96
CA ALA A 94 -17.24 -0.07 -20.54
C ALA A 94 -17.21 -1.38 -19.76
N ASN A 95 -16.40 -1.45 -18.70
CA ASN A 95 -16.34 -2.65 -17.87
C ASN A 95 -17.66 -2.82 -17.09
N PRO A 96 -18.44 -3.87 -17.39
CA PRO A 96 -19.71 -4.10 -16.70
C PRO A 96 -19.52 -4.43 -15.20
N LYS A 97 -18.30 -4.81 -14.81
CA LYS A 97 -17.94 -5.13 -13.42
C LYS A 97 -17.31 -3.93 -12.69
N THR A 98 -17.34 -2.73 -13.26
CA THR A 98 -16.79 -1.53 -12.61
C THR A 98 -17.49 -1.33 -11.27
N PRO A 99 -16.76 -1.38 -10.15
CA PRO A 99 -17.35 -1.11 -8.84
C PRO A 99 -17.53 0.39 -8.64
N LYS A 100 -18.23 0.76 -7.59
CA LYS A 100 -18.14 2.13 -7.08
C LYS A 100 -16.70 2.34 -6.62
N TYR A 101 -16.04 3.40 -7.09
CA TYR A 101 -14.63 3.61 -6.81
C TYR A 101 -14.27 5.08 -6.71
N LYS A 102 -13.10 5.33 -6.12
CA LYS A 102 -12.41 6.62 -6.16
C LYS A 102 -10.90 6.40 -6.16
N PHE A 103 -10.16 7.40 -6.61
CA PHE A 103 -8.71 7.43 -6.52
C PHE A 103 -8.31 8.29 -5.33
N VAL A 104 -7.48 7.73 -4.46
CA VAL A 104 -7.01 8.44 -3.27
C VAL A 104 -5.49 8.33 -3.20
N ARG A 105 -4.84 9.38 -2.72
CA ARG A 105 -3.42 9.34 -2.39
C ARG A 105 -3.28 9.11 -0.90
N ILE A 106 -2.60 8.05 -0.51
CA ILE A 106 -2.41 7.71 0.90
C ILE A 106 -1.17 8.40 1.47
N GLN A 107 -1.12 8.49 2.79
CA GLN A 107 0.01 9.01 3.54
C GLN A 107 0.91 7.87 4.03
N PRO A 108 2.20 8.12 4.27
CA PRO A 108 3.05 7.13 4.93
C PRO A 108 2.42 6.65 6.24
N GLY A 109 2.54 5.37 6.52
CA GLY A 109 1.94 4.72 7.68
C GLY A 109 0.55 4.14 7.43
N GLN A 110 -0.16 4.61 6.40
CA GLN A 110 -1.44 4.02 6.01
C GLN A 110 -1.24 2.67 5.35
N THR A 111 -2.22 1.79 5.52
CA THR A 111 -2.21 0.41 5.00
C THR A 111 -3.18 0.26 3.84
N PHE A 112 -2.96 -0.75 3.03
CA PHE A 112 -3.83 -1.11 1.91
C PHE A 112 -3.60 -2.55 1.51
N SER A 113 -4.56 -3.12 0.78
CA SER A 113 -4.44 -4.45 0.19
C SER A 113 -3.85 -4.35 -1.20
N VAL A 114 -2.97 -5.27 -1.54
CA VAL A 114 -2.40 -5.40 -2.90
C VAL A 114 -2.97 -6.66 -3.53
N LEU A 115 -3.50 -6.54 -4.73
CA LEU A 115 -3.85 -7.68 -5.59
C LEU A 115 -2.71 -7.88 -6.57
N ALA A 116 -1.85 -8.85 -6.28
CA ALA A 116 -0.75 -9.19 -7.17
C ALA A 116 -1.27 -9.93 -8.40
N CYS A 117 -0.97 -9.40 -9.58
CA CYS A 117 -1.45 -9.92 -10.87
C CYS A 117 -0.28 -10.19 -11.81
N TYR A 118 -0.47 -11.17 -12.68
CA TYR A 118 0.47 -11.52 -13.75
C TYR A 118 -0.34 -11.81 -15.01
N ASN A 119 0.04 -11.18 -16.12
CA ASN A 119 -0.67 -11.33 -17.39
C ASN A 119 -2.18 -11.03 -17.28
N GLY A 120 -2.53 -10.02 -16.49
CA GLY A 120 -3.92 -9.64 -16.25
C GLY A 120 -4.71 -10.57 -15.33
N SER A 121 -4.06 -11.61 -14.78
CA SER A 121 -4.74 -12.61 -13.93
C SER A 121 -4.31 -12.45 -12.47
N PRO A 122 -5.26 -12.34 -11.54
CA PRO A 122 -4.95 -12.28 -10.11
C PRO A 122 -4.26 -13.54 -9.61
N SER A 123 -3.21 -13.36 -8.82
CA SER A 123 -2.41 -14.45 -8.24
C SER A 123 -2.56 -14.54 -6.72
N GLY A 124 -2.66 -13.40 -6.04
CA GLY A 124 -2.79 -13.39 -4.59
C GLY A 124 -3.11 -12.00 -4.07
N VAL A 125 -3.58 -11.94 -2.84
CA VAL A 125 -3.88 -10.70 -2.15
C VAL A 125 -3.17 -10.67 -0.80
N TYR A 126 -2.59 -9.53 -0.45
CA TYR A 126 -1.92 -9.35 0.84
C TYR A 126 -2.00 -7.89 1.28
N GLN A 127 -1.81 -7.69 2.58
CA GLN A 127 -1.88 -6.37 3.21
C GLN A 127 -0.47 -5.81 3.37
N CYS A 128 -0.29 -4.52 3.12
CA CYS A 128 0.97 -3.84 3.38
C CYS A 128 0.74 -2.39 3.78
N ALA A 129 1.81 -1.72 4.21
CA ALA A 129 1.79 -0.31 4.57
C ALA A 129 2.68 0.49 3.62
N MET A 130 2.32 1.74 3.38
CA MET A 130 3.23 2.73 2.81
C MET A 130 4.27 3.06 3.87
N ARG A 131 5.53 2.72 3.60
CA ARG A 131 6.62 3.00 4.56
C ARG A 131 6.89 4.50 4.65
N PRO A 132 7.47 4.97 5.78
CA PRO A 132 7.90 6.38 5.90
C PRO A 132 8.85 6.83 4.79
N ASN A 133 9.64 5.93 4.20
CA ASN A 133 10.50 6.22 3.06
C ASN A 133 9.79 6.10 1.70
N PHE A 134 8.45 5.98 1.68
CA PHE A 134 7.60 5.89 0.48
C PHE A 134 7.79 4.64 -0.37
N THR A 135 8.36 3.60 0.19
CA THR A 135 8.39 2.27 -0.42
C THR A 135 7.33 1.38 0.20
N ILE A 136 7.04 0.25 -0.45
CA ILE A 136 6.25 -0.81 0.18
C ILE A 136 7.07 -2.10 0.21
N LYS A 137 6.89 -2.89 1.25
CA LYS A 137 7.46 -4.24 1.37
C LYS A 137 6.44 -5.21 0.84
N GLY A 138 6.40 -5.33 -0.49
CA GLY A 138 5.47 -6.21 -1.18
C GLY A 138 6.09 -7.56 -1.50
N SER A 139 5.31 -8.36 -2.21
CA SER A 139 5.75 -9.62 -2.78
C SER A 139 5.36 -9.60 -4.26
N PHE A 140 6.31 -9.20 -5.10
CA PHE A 140 6.10 -9.05 -6.54
C PHE A 140 7.21 -9.76 -7.30
N LEU A 141 6.82 -10.54 -8.31
CA LEU A 141 7.72 -11.14 -9.27
C LEU A 141 7.70 -10.35 -10.59
N ASN A 142 8.56 -10.71 -11.52
CA ASN A 142 8.54 -10.12 -12.86
C ASN A 142 7.17 -10.30 -13.51
N GLY A 143 6.67 -9.24 -14.13
CA GLY A 143 5.33 -9.24 -14.74
C GLY A 143 4.22 -8.70 -13.85
N SER A 144 4.53 -8.33 -12.60
CA SER A 144 3.57 -7.78 -11.64
C SER A 144 3.28 -6.28 -11.82
N CYS A 145 4.03 -5.58 -12.66
CA CYS A 145 3.81 -4.16 -12.93
C CYS A 145 2.35 -3.91 -13.31
N GLY A 146 1.76 -2.84 -12.79
CA GLY A 146 0.35 -2.53 -12.99
C GLY A 146 -0.60 -3.17 -11.98
N SER A 147 -0.12 -4.07 -11.13
CA SER A 147 -0.88 -4.54 -9.95
C SER A 147 -1.24 -3.35 -9.08
N VAL A 148 -2.42 -3.39 -8.45
CA VAL A 148 -2.94 -2.23 -7.72
C VAL A 148 -3.13 -2.51 -6.24
N GLY A 149 -3.02 -1.43 -5.47
CA GLY A 149 -3.35 -1.39 -4.05
C GLY A 149 -4.64 -0.61 -3.81
N PHE A 150 -5.39 -1.04 -2.81
CA PHE A 150 -6.73 -0.49 -2.56
C PHE A 150 -7.16 -0.69 -1.12
N ASN A 151 -8.11 0.11 -0.70
CA ASN A 151 -8.91 -0.10 0.51
C ASN A 151 -10.39 -0.17 0.10
N ILE A 152 -11.21 -0.78 0.92
CA ILE A 152 -12.66 -0.83 0.69
C ILE A 152 -13.36 -0.21 1.88
N ASP A 153 -14.30 0.71 1.60
CA ASP A 153 -15.18 1.33 2.58
C ASP A 153 -16.61 1.01 2.13
N TYR A 154 -17.27 0.09 2.84
CA TYR A 154 -18.56 -0.50 2.48
C TYR A 154 -18.52 -1.15 1.09
N ASP A 155 -19.02 -0.44 0.08
CA ASP A 155 -19.09 -0.90 -1.31
C ASP A 155 -18.15 -0.12 -2.24
N CYS A 156 -17.45 0.89 -1.70
CA CYS A 156 -16.58 1.76 -2.48
C CYS A 156 -15.12 1.31 -2.39
N VAL A 157 -14.51 1.09 -3.56
CA VAL A 157 -13.08 0.76 -3.67
C VAL A 157 -12.29 2.05 -3.81
N SER A 158 -11.38 2.30 -2.87
CA SER A 158 -10.43 3.42 -2.95
C SER A 158 -9.10 2.89 -3.46
N PHE A 159 -8.81 3.12 -4.74
CA PHE A 159 -7.53 2.74 -5.33
C PHE A 159 -6.47 3.76 -4.93
N CYS A 160 -5.35 3.28 -4.37
CA CYS A 160 -4.30 4.16 -3.84
C CYS A 160 -2.91 3.88 -4.38
N TYR A 161 -2.70 2.75 -5.07
CA TYR A 161 -1.35 2.35 -5.49
C TYR A 161 -1.40 1.60 -6.82
N MET A 162 -0.41 1.87 -7.68
CA MET A 162 -0.12 1.06 -8.85
C MET A 162 1.37 0.73 -8.85
N HIS A 163 1.68 -0.56 -8.98
CA HIS A 163 3.05 -1.05 -8.90
C HIS A 163 3.84 -0.75 -10.19
N HIS A 164 5.03 -0.19 -10.06
CA HIS A 164 5.91 0.13 -11.18
C HIS A 164 7.17 -0.74 -11.22
N TYR A 165 7.95 -0.81 -10.15
CA TYR A 165 9.21 -1.60 -10.17
C TYR A 165 9.73 -1.90 -8.76
N GLU A 166 10.74 -2.78 -8.72
CA GLU A 166 11.45 -3.14 -7.52
C GLU A 166 12.79 -2.41 -7.44
N LEU A 167 13.14 -1.95 -6.24
CA LEU A 167 14.43 -1.33 -5.92
C LEU A 167 15.47 -2.41 -5.58
N PRO A 168 16.80 -2.09 -5.65
CA PRO A 168 17.85 -3.09 -5.39
C PRO A 168 17.76 -3.80 -4.04
N THR A 169 17.15 -3.17 -3.03
CA THR A 169 16.96 -3.76 -1.70
C THR A 169 15.77 -4.71 -1.62
N GLY A 170 15.04 -4.93 -2.72
CA GLY A 170 13.88 -5.81 -2.76
C GLY A 170 12.56 -5.17 -2.31
N VAL A 171 12.57 -3.86 -2.05
CA VAL A 171 11.34 -3.11 -1.77
C VAL A 171 10.78 -2.52 -3.06
N HIS A 172 9.54 -2.03 -3.03
CA HIS A 172 8.79 -1.72 -4.22
C HIS A 172 8.41 -0.24 -4.29
N ALA A 173 8.42 0.30 -5.49
CA ALA A 173 8.05 1.67 -5.80
C ALA A 173 6.88 1.70 -6.78
N GLY A 174 6.00 2.66 -6.59
CA GLY A 174 4.84 2.83 -7.44
C GLY A 174 4.23 4.21 -7.28
N THR A 175 3.09 4.39 -7.95
CA THR A 175 2.38 5.65 -8.05
C THR A 175 0.98 5.55 -7.44
N ASP A 176 0.35 6.70 -7.20
CA ASP A 176 -1.10 6.75 -7.09
C ASP A 176 -1.74 6.52 -8.48
N LEU A 177 -3.06 6.46 -8.57
CA LEU A 177 -3.76 6.21 -9.83
C LEU A 177 -3.82 7.44 -10.75
N GLU A 178 -3.33 8.58 -10.29
CA GLU A 178 -3.09 9.75 -11.12
C GLU A 178 -1.66 9.78 -11.69
N GLY A 179 -0.86 8.76 -11.41
CA GLY A 179 0.49 8.57 -11.94
C GLY A 179 1.59 9.31 -11.20
N ASN A 180 1.31 9.86 -10.03
CA ASN A 180 2.32 10.52 -9.20
C ASN A 180 3.02 9.49 -8.32
N PHE A 181 4.34 9.37 -8.43
CA PHE A 181 5.10 8.48 -7.58
C PHE A 181 4.93 8.82 -6.10
N TYR A 182 4.88 7.78 -5.28
CA TYR A 182 5.16 7.91 -3.86
C TYR A 182 6.67 8.00 -3.71
N GLY A 183 7.14 9.06 -3.02
CA GLY A 183 8.56 9.28 -2.81
C GLY A 183 9.32 9.86 -4.01
N PRO A 184 10.65 9.90 -3.93
CA PRO A 184 11.49 10.59 -4.91
C PRO A 184 11.85 9.72 -6.13
N PHE A 185 11.03 8.76 -6.45
CA PHE A 185 11.33 7.76 -7.48
C PHE A 185 10.86 8.22 -8.87
N VAL A 186 11.52 7.71 -9.89
CA VAL A 186 11.24 8.00 -11.30
C VAL A 186 11.17 6.70 -12.09
N ASP A 187 10.41 6.70 -13.18
CA ASP A 187 10.25 5.53 -14.05
C ASP A 187 11.29 5.51 -15.17
N ARG A 188 12.53 5.43 -14.76
CA ARG A 188 13.67 5.24 -15.66
C ARG A 188 14.74 4.40 -14.97
N GLN A 189 15.55 3.74 -15.77
CA GLN A 189 16.66 2.93 -15.28
C GLN A 189 17.85 3.83 -14.93
N THR A 190 17.86 4.30 -13.70
CA THR A 190 18.93 5.10 -13.11
C THR A 190 19.21 4.59 -11.70
N ALA A 191 20.33 4.97 -11.12
CA ALA A 191 20.65 4.56 -9.75
C ALA A 191 19.64 5.20 -8.78
N GLN A 192 18.79 4.38 -8.20
CA GLN A 192 17.79 4.78 -7.21
C GLN A 192 17.87 3.85 -6.02
N ALA A 193 17.80 4.42 -4.83
CA ALA A 193 17.81 3.65 -3.60
C ALA A 193 16.73 4.19 -2.66
N ALA A 194 16.14 3.29 -1.86
CA ALA A 194 15.25 3.69 -0.78
C ALA A 194 16.05 4.47 0.26
N GLY A 195 15.48 5.56 0.75
CA GLY A 195 16.02 6.29 1.89
C GLY A 195 15.97 5.44 3.17
N THR A 196 16.59 5.95 4.24
CA THR A 196 16.51 5.32 5.55
C THR A 196 15.04 5.22 5.98
N ASP A 197 14.63 4.02 6.37
CA ASP A 197 13.27 3.80 6.86
C ASP A 197 13.21 3.97 8.38
N THR A 198 12.01 4.27 8.87
CA THR A 198 11.72 4.42 10.30
C THR A 198 10.52 3.56 10.66
N THR A 199 10.31 3.33 11.96
CA THR A 199 9.16 2.56 12.45
C THR A 199 7.96 3.48 12.67
N ILE A 200 6.79 3.04 12.27
CA ILE A 200 5.54 3.80 12.35
C ILE A 200 4.98 3.69 13.77
N THR A 201 5.32 4.63 14.62
CA THR A 201 5.07 4.60 16.07
C THR A 201 3.59 4.46 16.40
N VAL A 202 2.72 5.24 15.75
CA VAL A 202 1.27 5.18 16.01
C VAL A 202 0.71 3.79 15.73
N ASN A 203 1.24 3.11 14.71
CA ASN A 203 0.83 1.75 14.36
C ASN A 203 1.29 0.72 15.38
N VAL A 204 2.52 0.87 15.90
CA VAL A 204 3.00 -0.01 16.99
C VAL A 204 2.11 0.13 18.21
N LEU A 205 1.74 1.35 18.58
CA LEU A 205 0.83 1.58 19.71
C LEU A 205 -0.55 0.97 19.46
N ALA A 206 -1.09 1.13 18.25
CA ALA A 206 -2.36 0.48 17.88
C ALA A 206 -2.29 -1.05 18.04
N TRP A 207 -1.19 -1.65 17.60
CA TRP A 207 -0.97 -3.09 17.73
C TRP A 207 -0.83 -3.53 19.20
N LEU A 208 -0.20 -2.71 20.05
CA LEU A 208 -0.16 -2.98 21.49
C LEU A 208 -1.57 -2.94 22.10
N TYR A 209 -2.43 -2.01 21.66
CA TYR A 209 -3.83 -2.00 22.07
C TYR A 209 -4.57 -3.26 21.58
N ALA A 210 -4.30 -3.71 20.35
CA ALA A 210 -4.88 -4.98 19.86
C ALA A 210 -4.45 -6.16 20.74
N ALA A 211 -3.22 -6.18 21.19
CA ALA A 211 -2.72 -7.20 22.10
C ALA A 211 -3.51 -7.20 23.44
N VAL A 212 -3.70 -6.03 24.02
CA VAL A 212 -4.48 -5.90 25.28
C VAL A 212 -5.93 -6.37 25.08
N ILE A 213 -6.57 -5.98 23.97
CA ILE A 213 -7.93 -6.43 23.64
C ILE A 213 -7.98 -7.96 23.53
N ASN A 214 -6.93 -8.60 23.06
CA ASN A 214 -6.83 -10.06 22.93
C ASN A 214 -6.28 -10.76 24.20
N GLY A 215 -6.07 -10.03 25.30
CA GLY A 215 -5.65 -10.60 26.57
C GLY A 215 -4.15 -10.65 26.83
N ASP A 216 -3.33 -10.12 25.94
CA ASP A 216 -1.88 -10.05 26.11
C ASP A 216 -1.53 -8.74 26.83
N ARG A 217 -1.14 -8.84 28.11
CA ARG A 217 -0.97 -7.66 28.99
C ARG A 217 0.38 -7.59 29.68
N TRP A 218 1.28 -8.54 29.47
CA TRP A 218 2.52 -8.68 30.25
C TRP A 218 3.44 -7.45 30.13
N PHE A 219 3.35 -6.70 29.03
CA PHE A 219 4.20 -5.54 28.75
C PHE A 219 3.68 -4.25 29.39
N LEU A 220 2.46 -4.25 29.96
CA LEU A 220 1.93 -3.08 30.64
C LEU A 220 2.71 -2.82 31.93
N ASN A 221 2.99 -1.56 32.22
CA ASN A 221 3.64 -1.14 33.46
C ASN A 221 2.79 -0.07 34.17
N ARG A 222 3.22 0.32 35.36
CA ARG A 222 2.53 1.34 36.18
C ARG A 222 2.91 2.77 35.83
N PHE A 223 3.80 2.98 34.87
CA PHE A 223 4.37 4.27 34.57
C PHE A 223 3.59 5.01 33.49
N THR A 224 3.78 6.31 33.45
CA THR A 224 3.36 7.18 32.37
C THR A 224 4.55 7.96 31.85
N THR A 225 4.36 8.75 30.81
CA THR A 225 5.39 9.60 30.23
C THR A 225 4.74 10.86 29.66
N THR A 226 5.54 11.88 29.41
CA THR A 226 5.11 13.00 28.58
C THR A 226 5.34 12.65 27.11
N LEU A 227 4.64 13.34 26.22
CA LEU A 227 4.83 13.16 24.79
C LEU A 227 6.27 13.51 24.37
N ASN A 228 6.83 14.59 24.90
CA ASN A 228 8.20 15.00 24.62
C ASN A 228 9.23 13.95 25.07
N ASP A 229 9.10 13.45 26.29
CA ASP A 229 10.03 12.44 26.83
C ASP A 229 9.95 11.14 26.05
N PHE A 230 8.74 10.73 25.67
CA PHE A 230 8.57 9.58 24.79
C PHE A 230 9.28 9.79 23.45
N ASN A 231 9.07 10.93 22.79
CA ASN A 231 9.66 11.22 21.49
C ASN A 231 11.19 11.28 21.54
N LEU A 232 11.78 11.73 22.65
CA LEU A 232 13.24 11.68 22.82
C LEU A 232 13.77 10.24 22.82
N VAL A 233 13.07 9.33 23.46
CA VAL A 233 13.41 7.89 23.42
C VAL A 233 13.14 7.29 22.06
N ALA A 234 11.99 7.54 21.48
CA ALA A 234 11.60 7.03 20.18
C ALA A 234 12.63 7.38 19.09
N MET A 235 13.12 8.62 19.10
CA MET A 235 14.13 9.10 18.14
C MET A 235 15.40 8.23 18.18
N LYS A 236 15.84 7.81 19.36
CA LYS A 236 17.03 6.96 19.52
C LYS A 236 16.86 5.58 18.89
N TYR A 237 15.63 5.09 18.80
CA TYR A 237 15.29 3.77 18.25
C TYR A 237 14.79 3.83 16.82
N ASN A 238 14.94 4.97 16.18
CA ASN A 238 14.53 5.19 14.79
C ASN A 238 13.02 4.99 14.58
N TYR A 239 12.24 5.44 15.54
CA TYR A 239 10.78 5.50 15.51
C TYR A 239 10.34 6.90 15.08
N GLU A 240 9.26 6.96 14.29
CA GLU A 240 8.65 8.25 13.92
C GLU A 240 8.18 9.01 15.17
N PRO A 241 8.32 10.34 15.20
CA PRO A 241 7.75 11.13 16.29
C PRO A 241 6.24 10.93 16.39
N LEU A 242 5.74 10.79 17.62
CA LEU A 242 4.31 10.73 17.89
C LEU A 242 3.79 12.16 18.03
N THR A 243 2.73 12.49 17.30
CA THR A 243 2.08 13.80 17.33
C THR A 243 0.84 13.78 18.21
N GLN A 244 0.31 14.95 18.56
CA GLN A 244 -0.97 15.03 19.27
C GLN A 244 -2.11 14.45 18.42
N ASP A 245 -2.07 14.61 17.11
CA ASP A 245 -3.06 13.98 16.22
C ASP A 245 -3.04 12.45 16.34
N HIS A 246 -1.85 11.86 16.44
CA HIS A 246 -1.72 10.41 16.67
C HIS A 246 -2.33 10.00 18.02
N VAL A 247 -2.09 10.79 19.07
CA VAL A 247 -2.69 10.55 20.39
C VAL A 247 -4.21 10.57 20.28
N ASP A 248 -4.75 11.56 19.58
CA ASP A 248 -6.20 11.72 19.39
C ASP A 248 -6.79 10.53 18.59
N ILE A 249 -6.12 10.09 17.55
CA ILE A 249 -6.54 8.95 16.72
C ILE A 249 -6.58 7.65 17.55
N LEU A 250 -5.69 7.50 18.53
CA LEU A 250 -5.68 6.34 19.44
C LEU A 250 -6.74 6.42 20.55
N GLY A 251 -7.47 7.53 20.63
CA GLY A 251 -8.50 7.76 21.66
C GLY A 251 -9.53 6.64 21.81
N PRO A 252 -10.18 6.17 20.72
CA PRO A 252 -11.14 5.07 20.81
C PRO A 252 -10.55 3.78 21.40
N LEU A 253 -9.33 3.40 21.03
CA LEU A 253 -8.65 2.23 21.58
C LEU A 253 -8.28 2.42 23.04
N SER A 254 -7.86 3.63 23.42
CA SER A 254 -7.62 4.00 24.81
C SER A 254 -8.90 3.87 25.65
N ALA A 255 -10.02 4.37 25.14
CA ALA A 255 -11.32 4.28 25.82
C ALA A 255 -11.78 2.82 25.98
N GLN A 256 -11.61 2.00 24.95
CA GLN A 256 -12.04 0.59 24.98
C GLN A 256 -11.24 -0.23 26.00
N THR A 257 -9.94 0.03 26.14
CA THR A 257 -9.04 -0.74 27.01
C THR A 257 -8.88 -0.15 28.41
N GLY A 258 -9.24 1.11 28.59
CA GLY A 258 -9.00 1.85 29.84
C GLY A 258 -7.54 2.23 30.06
N ILE A 259 -6.68 2.12 29.03
CA ILE A 259 -5.26 2.45 29.11
C ILE A 259 -5.03 3.77 28.38
N ALA A 260 -4.61 4.80 29.12
CA ALA A 260 -4.30 6.11 28.52
C ALA A 260 -3.17 5.97 27.49
N VAL A 261 -3.21 6.77 26.41
CA VAL A 261 -2.22 6.70 25.35
C VAL A 261 -0.80 6.89 25.88
N LEU A 262 -0.58 7.87 26.78
CA LEU A 262 0.75 8.11 27.34
C LEU A 262 1.21 6.99 28.28
N ASP A 263 0.30 6.26 28.89
CA ASP A 263 0.63 5.05 29.66
C ASP A 263 1.08 3.92 28.72
N MET A 264 0.41 3.75 27.59
CA MET A 264 0.87 2.81 26.57
C MET A 264 2.23 3.23 25.98
N CYS A 265 2.47 4.51 25.82
CA CYS A 265 3.78 5.04 25.42
C CYS A 265 4.87 4.66 26.43
N ALA A 266 4.59 4.71 27.74
CA ALA A 266 5.55 4.28 28.76
C ALA A 266 5.86 2.78 28.64
N SER A 267 4.87 1.95 28.33
CA SER A 267 5.09 0.52 28.05
C SER A 267 5.97 0.32 26.81
N LEU A 268 5.69 1.03 25.73
CA LEU A 268 6.52 0.96 24.52
C LEU A 268 7.96 1.41 24.77
N LYS A 269 8.15 2.48 25.53
CA LYS A 269 9.47 2.96 25.92
C LYS A 269 10.27 1.84 26.62
N GLU A 270 9.66 1.13 27.55
CA GLU A 270 10.30 0.03 28.25
C GLU A 270 10.62 -1.14 27.31
N LEU A 271 9.73 -1.47 26.40
CA LEU A 271 9.98 -2.51 25.37
C LEU A 271 11.17 -2.13 24.47
N LEU A 272 11.28 -0.85 24.09
CA LEU A 272 12.39 -0.38 23.28
C LEU A 272 13.73 -0.47 24.04
N GLN A 273 13.73 -0.13 25.32
CA GLN A 273 14.93 -0.11 26.15
C GLN A 273 15.38 -1.51 26.59
N ASN A 274 14.46 -2.42 26.86
CA ASN A 274 14.73 -3.72 27.47
C ASN A 274 14.49 -4.92 26.55
N GLY A 275 13.79 -4.72 25.42
CA GLY A 275 13.36 -5.83 24.56
C GLY A 275 12.23 -6.64 25.18
N MET A 276 11.94 -7.80 24.60
CA MET A 276 10.84 -8.67 25.01
C MET A 276 11.24 -9.79 25.97
N ASN A 277 12.54 -9.98 26.22
CA ASN A 277 13.06 -11.05 27.10
C ASN A 277 12.55 -12.45 26.73
N GLY A 278 12.55 -12.77 25.42
CA GLY A 278 12.12 -14.08 24.93
C GLY A 278 10.59 -14.25 24.87
N ARG A 279 9.81 -13.22 25.26
CA ARG A 279 8.36 -13.26 25.18
C ARG A 279 7.87 -12.80 23.81
N THR A 280 6.61 -13.03 23.53
CA THR A 280 5.95 -12.59 22.29
C THR A 280 4.72 -11.73 22.59
N ILE A 281 4.33 -10.93 21.62
CA ILE A 281 3.09 -10.14 21.64
C ILE A 281 2.31 -10.51 20.39
N LEU A 282 1.09 -11.00 20.56
CA LEU A 282 0.23 -11.48 19.46
C LEU A 282 0.99 -12.48 18.55
N GLY A 283 1.83 -13.32 19.15
CA GLY A 283 2.59 -14.34 18.45
C GLY A 283 3.83 -13.80 17.71
N SER A 284 4.18 -12.53 17.86
CA SER A 284 5.36 -11.93 17.23
C SER A 284 6.45 -11.66 18.24
N ALA A 285 7.71 -11.97 17.86
CA ALA A 285 8.90 -11.63 18.63
C ALA A 285 9.39 -10.20 18.35
N LEU A 286 8.81 -9.51 17.38
CA LEU A 286 9.14 -8.15 16.97
C LEU A 286 7.92 -7.25 17.16
N LEU A 287 8.17 -5.94 17.33
CA LEU A 287 7.12 -4.94 17.39
C LEU A 287 6.59 -4.66 15.97
N GLU A 288 5.30 -4.88 15.76
CA GLU A 288 4.64 -4.80 14.46
C GLU A 288 4.14 -3.38 14.19
N ASP A 289 4.46 -2.80 13.03
CA ASP A 289 4.07 -1.44 12.69
C ASP A 289 3.21 -1.30 11.42
N GLU A 290 2.67 -2.40 10.90
CA GLU A 290 1.84 -2.37 9.70
C GLU A 290 0.35 -2.60 9.96
N PHE A 291 -0.13 -2.24 11.17
CA PHE A 291 -1.55 -2.17 11.51
C PHE A 291 -1.88 -0.76 11.99
N THR A 292 -2.77 -0.07 11.29
CA THR A 292 -3.23 1.25 11.71
C THR A 292 -4.23 1.15 12.87
N PRO A 293 -4.48 2.25 13.60
CA PRO A 293 -5.58 2.28 14.57
C PRO A 293 -6.92 1.84 13.96
N PHE A 294 -7.19 2.23 12.72
CA PHE A 294 -8.40 1.84 12.00
C PHE A 294 -8.43 0.32 11.76
N ASP A 295 -7.31 -0.28 11.32
CA ASP A 295 -7.21 -1.73 11.11
C ASP A 295 -7.52 -2.51 12.37
N VAL A 296 -7.01 -2.04 13.51
CA VAL A 296 -7.25 -2.67 14.82
C VAL A 296 -8.75 -2.60 15.18
N VAL A 297 -9.35 -1.44 15.05
CA VAL A 297 -10.79 -1.26 15.33
C VAL A 297 -11.62 -2.15 14.40
N ARG A 298 -11.30 -2.15 13.09
CA ARG A 298 -12.00 -2.98 12.11
C ARG A 298 -11.94 -4.47 12.46
N GLN A 299 -10.76 -4.99 12.76
CA GLN A 299 -10.59 -6.42 13.04
C GLN A 299 -11.14 -6.81 14.40
N CYS A 300 -10.96 -5.98 15.43
CA CYS A 300 -11.43 -6.28 16.79
C CYS A 300 -12.93 -6.05 16.97
N SER A 301 -13.58 -5.26 16.10
CA SER A 301 -15.04 -5.01 16.16
C SER A 301 -15.85 -5.88 15.20
N GLY A 302 -15.20 -6.63 14.30
CA GLY A 302 -15.88 -7.51 13.35
C GLY A 302 -16.58 -6.78 12.21
N VAL A 303 -16.10 -5.61 11.79
CA VAL A 303 -16.62 -4.88 10.61
C VAL A 303 -16.52 -5.75 9.37
N THR A 304 -17.64 -5.86 8.61
CA THR A 304 -17.73 -6.64 7.38
C THR A 304 -17.93 -5.75 6.16
N PHE A 305 -17.72 -6.32 4.95
CA PHE A 305 -17.82 -5.63 3.65
C PHE A 305 -18.70 -6.43 2.71
N GLN A 306 -19.52 -5.74 1.91
CA GLN A 306 -20.42 -6.37 0.95
C GLN A 306 -20.10 -5.98 -0.48
#